data_a4411300271b3c4de64734471db9bc94
#
_entry.id   a4411300271b3c4de64734471db9bc94
#
_cell.length_a   1.000
_cell.length_b   1.000
_cell.length_c   1.000
_cell.angle_alpha   90.00
_cell.angle_beta   90.00
_cell.angle_gamma   90.00
#
_symmetry.space_group_name_H-M   'P 1'
#
loop_
_entity.id
_entity.type
_entity.pdbx_description
1 polymer ?
#
loop_
_entity_poly.entity_id
_entity_poly.type
_entity_poly.pdbx_seq_one_letter_code
_entity_poly.pdbx_strand_id
1 'polypeptide(L)'
;MNWVTTGVFLLSAARERGDVRLKPGARILNMTAPVPYGSGTIVEAMGTHIWPVRMFPHPDTAGMEFAARMAMPSVLAGLGETFGQRKPPGSILDRLKNPRAFARMGRAVATAKFAGRGLYPKDALKPIGIPVGGGDASLFREKIRQYWGVYPLEMFVSSEGLLVGIQGWDKTSLTFCPTLNFLEFIPEDEFMTDAAGAAPVRTVLLDEVEPGKNYEMVITNFCGGAMVRYRTGDIFRITDRTNSLSGIQLPQAVSYGRHSDTIDLAGFVKLTERAVWAAIEEAGVPYVDWVARKEIENSQPTLHVRIEPRPGSPLRSDEAHERINEALKRLEPDWADLETMAGLKPLRVTYLPIGAFDRYVESRRKQGADLGQLKPLHMNATDAALAELVKEHENVPMGTR
;
A
#
# COMPACT_ATOMS: atom_id res chain seq x y z
N MET A 1 -5.39 11.61 25.48
CA MET A 1 -6.23 10.42 25.65
C MET A 1 -6.12 9.44 24.49
N ASN A 2 -6.13 9.89 23.22
CA ASN A 2 -6.06 9.03 22.04
C ASN A 2 -4.80 8.16 21.93
N TRP A 3 -3.65 8.66 22.37
CA TRP A 3 -2.38 7.92 22.34
C TRP A 3 -2.38 6.68 23.24
N VAL A 4 -2.95 6.79 24.43
CA VAL A 4 -3.07 5.68 25.39
C VAL A 4 -4.00 4.62 24.81
N THR A 5 -5.15 5.04 24.25
CA THR A 5 -6.11 4.11 23.64
C THR A 5 -5.48 3.38 22.45
N THR A 6 -4.76 4.09 21.58
CA THR A 6 -4.02 3.51 20.46
C THR A 6 -2.95 2.53 20.94
N GLY A 7 -2.17 2.92 21.95
CA GLY A 7 -1.15 2.06 22.54
C GLY A 7 -1.74 0.79 23.16
N VAL A 8 -2.81 0.91 23.91
CA VAL A 8 -3.52 -0.24 24.51
C VAL A 8 -4.10 -1.14 23.44
N PHE A 9 -4.70 -0.57 22.39
CA PHE A 9 -5.25 -1.37 21.29
C PHE A 9 -4.16 -2.12 20.53
N LEU A 10 -3.04 -1.47 20.21
CA LEU A 10 -1.90 -2.13 19.58
C LEU A 10 -1.28 -3.21 20.46
N LEU A 11 -1.18 -2.98 21.77
CA LEU A 11 -0.72 -4.00 22.72
C LEU A 11 -1.69 -5.18 22.78
N SER A 12 -3.00 -4.92 22.74
CA SER A 12 -4.03 -5.97 22.68
C SER A 12 -3.96 -6.76 21.37
N ALA A 13 -3.71 -6.10 20.25
CA ALA A 13 -3.48 -6.73 18.95
C ALA A 13 -2.20 -7.60 18.90
N ALA A 14 -1.24 -7.30 19.75
CA ALA A 14 0.04 -8.03 19.88
C ALA A 14 0.01 -9.14 20.93
N ARG A 15 -1.12 -9.34 21.64
CA ARG A 15 -1.21 -10.21 22.79
C ARG A 15 -1.13 -11.68 22.41
N GLU A 16 -0.22 -12.40 23.07
CA GLU A 16 0.03 -13.84 23.18
C GLU A 16 0.04 -14.69 21.89
N ARG A 17 -0.87 -14.48 20.97
CA ARG A 17 -0.99 -15.26 19.72
C ARG A 17 -0.55 -14.50 18.48
N GLY A 18 -0.22 -13.20 18.65
CA GLY A 18 0.27 -12.40 17.54
C GLY A 18 1.72 -12.71 17.17
N ASP A 19 2.08 -12.49 15.91
CA ASP A 19 3.46 -12.52 15.46
C ASP A 19 4.28 -11.36 16.07
N VAL A 20 3.61 -10.41 16.72
CA VAL A 20 4.21 -9.26 17.39
C VAL A 20 4.34 -9.54 18.87
N ARG A 21 5.54 -9.88 19.31
CA ARG A 21 5.88 -10.01 20.73
C ARG A 21 6.77 -8.84 21.14
N LEU A 22 6.17 -7.81 21.70
CA LEU A 22 6.89 -6.65 22.21
C LEU A 22 7.71 -7.07 23.43
N LYS A 23 9.03 -6.98 23.34
CA LYS A 23 9.99 -7.21 24.43
C LYS A 23 11.18 -6.27 24.28
N PRO A 24 11.87 -5.93 25.38
CA PRO A 24 13.07 -5.10 25.31
C PRO A 24 14.08 -5.61 24.27
N GLY A 25 14.55 -4.71 23.41
CA GLY A 25 15.49 -5.02 22.34
C GLY A 25 14.91 -5.77 21.12
N ALA A 26 13.62 -6.02 21.09
CA ALA A 26 12.93 -6.55 19.91
C ALA A 26 13.05 -5.59 18.71
N ARG A 27 12.96 -6.13 17.51
CA ARG A 27 13.06 -5.33 16.28
C ARG A 27 11.69 -5.21 15.65
N ILE A 28 11.24 -3.98 15.48
CA ILE A 28 10.05 -3.65 14.71
C ILE A 28 10.52 -3.02 13.39
N LEU A 29 10.00 -3.54 12.29
CA LEU A 29 10.16 -2.91 10.99
C LEU A 29 9.02 -1.90 10.84
N ASN A 30 9.34 -0.62 10.99
CA ASN A 30 8.38 0.46 10.87
C ASN A 30 8.14 0.80 9.39
N MET A 31 6.94 0.54 8.93
CA MET A 31 6.47 0.77 7.57
C MET A 31 5.36 1.82 7.52
N THR A 32 5.40 2.75 8.45
CA THR A 32 4.53 3.93 8.45
C THR A 32 5.32 5.15 8.00
N ALA A 33 4.62 6.16 7.48
CA ALA A 33 5.27 7.44 7.16
C ALA A 33 5.99 7.98 8.41
N PRO A 34 7.25 8.49 8.27
CA PRO A 34 8.04 8.91 9.41
C PRO A 34 7.46 10.15 10.10
N VAL A 35 8.02 10.54 11.27
CA VAL A 35 7.74 11.84 11.90
C VAL A 35 8.12 12.94 10.89
N PRO A 36 7.32 14.02 10.74
CA PRO A 36 6.22 14.47 11.61
C PRO A 36 4.83 13.91 11.26
N TYR A 37 4.72 12.97 10.37
CA TYR A 37 3.42 12.40 10.02
C TYR A 37 2.78 11.67 11.20
N GLY A 38 1.45 11.69 11.28
CA GLY A 38 0.70 11.15 12.42
C GLY A 38 1.00 9.68 12.71
N SER A 39 1.07 8.84 11.66
CA SER A 39 1.40 7.42 11.79
C SER A 39 2.82 7.20 12.35
N GLY A 40 3.81 7.96 11.85
CA GLY A 40 5.18 7.90 12.33
C GLY A 40 5.29 8.33 13.78
N THR A 41 4.62 9.42 14.14
CA THR A 41 4.59 9.92 15.51
C THR A 41 3.96 8.90 16.47
N ILE A 42 2.90 8.18 16.06
CA ILE A 42 2.28 7.12 16.86
C ILE A 42 3.28 5.98 17.11
N VAL A 43 3.90 5.49 16.05
CA VAL A 43 4.80 4.33 16.15
C VAL A 43 6.08 4.69 16.90
N GLU A 44 6.63 5.90 16.72
CA GLU A 44 7.79 6.37 17.46
C GLU A 44 7.49 6.52 18.95
N ALA A 45 6.36 7.14 19.32
CA ALA A 45 5.93 7.27 20.71
C ALA A 45 5.77 5.90 21.38
N MET A 46 5.23 4.91 20.67
CA MET A 46 5.14 3.54 21.16
C MET A 46 6.52 2.91 21.40
N GLY A 47 7.44 3.06 20.44
CA GLY A 47 8.78 2.48 20.53
C GLY A 47 9.66 3.11 21.59
N THR A 48 9.50 4.40 21.86
CA THR A 48 10.33 5.14 22.82
C THR A 48 9.76 5.19 24.23
N HIS A 49 8.43 5.31 24.37
CA HIS A 49 7.79 5.58 25.67
C HIS A 49 7.12 4.34 26.28
N ILE A 50 6.66 3.39 25.46
CA ILE A 50 5.96 2.21 25.96
C ILE A 50 6.91 1.02 26.11
N TRP A 51 7.74 0.76 25.07
CA TRP A 51 8.72 -0.34 25.08
C TRP A 51 10.03 0.07 24.41
N PRO A 52 11.19 -0.25 24.99
CA PRO A 52 12.49 0.00 24.36
C PRO A 52 12.73 -1.01 23.24
N VAL A 53 12.02 -0.84 22.13
CA VAL A 53 12.20 -1.62 20.90
C VAL A 53 13.10 -0.90 19.92
N ARG A 54 13.75 -1.65 19.05
CA ARG A 54 14.53 -1.08 17.94
C ARG A 54 13.66 -0.96 16.72
N MET A 55 13.42 0.25 16.27
CA MET A 55 12.72 0.53 15.03
C MET A 55 13.69 0.61 13.85
N PHE A 56 13.25 0.18 12.70
CA PHE A 56 13.97 0.30 11.44
C PHE A 56 12.96 0.49 10.29
N PRO A 57 13.21 1.35 9.30
CA PRO A 57 14.30 2.34 9.26
C PRO A 57 14.08 3.47 10.26
N HIS A 58 15.16 3.99 10.84
CA HIS A 58 15.10 5.21 11.64
C HIS A 58 15.37 6.39 10.72
N PRO A 59 14.53 7.44 10.69
CA PRO A 59 14.69 8.57 9.78
C PRO A 59 16.05 9.27 9.87
N ASP A 60 16.58 9.43 11.08
CA ASP A 60 17.88 10.08 11.32
C ASP A 60 19.05 9.32 10.68
N THR A 61 18.94 8.00 10.54
CA THR A 61 20.02 7.14 10.02
C THR A 61 19.83 6.74 8.58
N ALA A 62 18.58 6.70 8.11
CA ALA A 62 18.22 6.23 6.76
C ALA A 62 17.83 7.37 5.82
N GLY A 63 17.58 8.57 6.37
CA GLY A 63 17.00 9.71 5.65
C GLY A 63 15.48 9.62 5.52
N MET A 64 14.84 10.79 5.58
CA MET A 64 13.37 10.91 5.54
C MET A 64 12.75 10.33 4.27
N GLU A 65 13.38 10.53 3.13
CA GLU A 65 12.90 10.05 1.84
C GLU A 65 12.86 8.51 1.78
N PHE A 66 13.93 7.88 2.22
CA PHE A 66 13.99 6.41 2.29
C PHE A 66 12.93 5.86 3.25
N ALA A 67 12.78 6.49 4.43
CA ALA A 67 11.78 6.08 5.40
C ALA A 67 10.34 6.24 4.86
N ALA A 68 10.06 7.33 4.13
CA ALA A 68 8.76 7.56 3.51
C ALA A 68 8.45 6.54 2.39
N ARG A 69 9.44 6.23 1.54
CA ARG A 69 9.29 5.18 0.50
C ARG A 69 9.06 3.81 1.12
N MET A 70 9.73 3.50 2.23
CA MET A 70 9.53 2.23 2.96
C MET A 70 8.15 2.11 3.60
N ALA A 71 7.40 3.18 3.74
CA ALA A 71 6.02 3.14 4.23
C ALA A 71 5.03 2.49 3.24
N MET A 72 5.46 2.20 2.02
CA MET A 72 4.62 1.54 1.01
C MET A 72 4.77 0.01 1.07
N PRO A 73 3.70 -0.75 1.29
CA PRO A 73 3.72 -2.22 1.29
C PRO A 73 4.27 -2.84 0.01
N SER A 74 4.00 -2.26 -1.15
CA SER A 74 4.57 -2.66 -2.45
C SER A 74 6.10 -2.58 -2.47
N VAL A 75 6.66 -1.48 -1.97
CA VAL A 75 8.12 -1.30 -1.86
C VAL A 75 8.72 -2.32 -0.91
N LEU A 76 8.05 -2.59 0.21
CA LEU A 76 8.49 -3.61 1.17
C LEU A 76 8.52 -5.01 0.54
N ALA A 77 7.51 -5.38 -0.21
CA ALA A 77 7.46 -6.65 -0.93
C ALA A 77 8.59 -6.75 -1.95
N GLY A 78 8.79 -5.72 -2.79
CA GLY A 78 9.86 -5.66 -3.79
C GLY A 78 11.27 -5.69 -3.18
N LEU A 79 11.49 -5.00 -2.06
CA LEU A 79 12.76 -5.06 -1.32
C LEU A 79 13.02 -6.46 -0.75
N GLY A 80 11.97 -7.16 -0.28
CA GLY A 80 12.06 -8.52 0.18
C GLY A 80 12.49 -9.47 -0.92
N GLU A 81 11.91 -9.34 -2.09
CA GLU A 81 12.20 -10.14 -3.28
C GLU A 81 13.65 -9.96 -3.78
N THR A 82 14.12 -8.71 -3.81
CA THR A 82 15.45 -8.37 -4.35
C THR A 82 16.56 -8.37 -3.29
N PHE A 83 16.26 -8.68 -2.03
CA PHE A 83 17.20 -8.54 -0.91
C PHE A 83 18.52 -9.27 -1.12
N GLY A 84 18.49 -10.51 -1.59
CA GLY A 84 19.68 -11.32 -1.85
C GLY A 84 20.47 -10.91 -3.09
N GLN A 85 19.90 -10.12 -3.98
CA GLN A 85 20.52 -9.67 -5.23
C GLN A 85 21.29 -8.36 -5.05
N ARG A 86 21.02 -7.61 -3.98
CA ARG A 86 21.64 -6.31 -3.73
C ARG A 86 23.03 -6.47 -3.16
N LYS A 87 23.99 -5.74 -3.69
CA LYS A 87 25.30 -5.61 -3.07
C LYS A 87 25.12 -4.93 -1.70
N PRO A 88 25.61 -5.52 -0.61
CA PRO A 88 25.49 -4.87 0.70
C PRO A 88 26.28 -3.55 0.70
N PRO A 89 25.70 -2.48 1.28
CA PRO A 89 26.40 -1.20 1.36
C PRO A 89 27.64 -1.29 2.24
N GLY A 90 28.63 -0.47 1.95
CA GLY A 90 29.87 -0.36 2.72
C GLY A 90 30.99 -1.30 2.27
N SER A 91 32.22 -0.96 2.68
CA SER A 91 33.42 -1.73 2.40
C SER A 91 33.49 -3.03 3.26
N ILE A 92 34.36 -3.94 2.89
CA ILE A 92 34.65 -5.14 3.69
C ILE A 92 35.14 -4.76 5.11
N LEU A 93 35.91 -3.68 5.22
CA LEU A 93 36.40 -3.12 6.49
C LEU A 93 35.28 -2.65 7.40
N ASP A 94 34.22 -2.05 6.85
CA ASP A 94 33.06 -1.63 7.65
C ASP A 94 32.26 -2.82 8.17
N ARG A 95 32.26 -3.92 7.46
CA ARG A 95 31.64 -5.20 7.90
C ARG A 95 32.40 -5.86 9.06
N LEU A 96 33.71 -5.73 9.08
CA LEU A 96 34.57 -6.27 10.17
C LEU A 96 34.38 -5.50 11.49
N LYS A 97 33.91 -4.24 11.44
CA LYS A 97 33.58 -3.45 12.64
C LYS A 97 32.45 -4.06 13.48
N ASN A 98 31.62 -4.94 12.90
CA ASN A 98 30.52 -5.58 13.62
C ASN A 98 30.50 -7.11 13.41
N PRO A 99 31.35 -7.87 14.12
CA PRO A 99 31.52 -9.30 13.93
C PRO A 99 30.22 -10.10 14.18
N ARG A 100 29.36 -9.63 15.09
CA ARG A 100 28.05 -10.26 15.34
C ARG A 100 27.09 -10.12 14.16
N ALA A 101 27.10 -8.99 13.49
CA ALA A 101 26.30 -8.77 12.28
C ALA A 101 26.82 -9.63 11.12
N PHE A 102 28.14 -9.75 10.98
CA PHE A 102 28.79 -10.60 9.99
C PHE A 102 28.46 -12.08 10.19
N ALA A 103 28.60 -12.59 11.42
CA ALA A 103 28.24 -13.98 11.74
C ALA A 103 26.76 -14.28 11.51
N ARG A 104 25.85 -13.31 11.82
CA ARG A 104 24.43 -13.44 11.53
C ARG A 104 24.16 -13.52 10.04
N MET A 105 24.80 -12.68 9.23
CA MET A 105 24.67 -12.71 7.77
C MET A 105 25.21 -14.00 7.17
N GLY A 106 26.35 -14.51 7.65
CA GLY A 106 26.91 -15.81 7.25
C GLY A 106 25.93 -16.96 7.51
N ARG A 107 25.31 -17.00 8.69
CA ARG A 107 24.25 -17.98 9.00
C ARG A 107 23.04 -17.83 8.10
N ALA A 108 22.60 -16.61 7.82
CA ALA A 108 21.47 -16.35 6.95
C ALA A 108 21.72 -16.87 5.52
N VAL A 109 22.92 -16.60 4.97
CA VAL A 109 23.34 -17.10 3.66
C VAL A 109 23.39 -18.64 3.65
N ALA A 110 23.96 -19.25 4.68
CA ALA A 110 24.00 -20.71 4.79
C ALA A 110 22.58 -21.30 4.82
N THR A 111 21.69 -20.75 5.65
CA THR A 111 20.28 -21.20 5.74
C THR A 111 19.58 -21.11 4.40
N ALA A 112 19.75 -19.99 3.67
CA ALA A 112 19.14 -19.79 2.36
C ALA A 112 19.65 -20.82 1.33
N LYS A 113 20.97 -21.05 1.29
CA LYS A 113 21.60 -22.07 0.42
C LYS A 113 21.09 -23.49 0.72
N PHE A 114 21.05 -23.87 2.01
CA PHE A 114 20.49 -25.16 2.39
C PHE A 114 19.04 -25.35 1.99
N ALA A 115 18.26 -24.26 1.97
CA ALA A 115 16.87 -24.25 1.53
C ALA A 115 16.71 -24.17 0.00
N GLY A 116 17.80 -24.16 -0.78
CA GLY A 116 17.78 -24.10 -2.25
C GLY A 116 17.18 -22.80 -2.83
N ARG A 117 17.21 -21.70 -2.08
CA ARG A 117 16.60 -20.43 -2.46
C ARG A 117 17.50 -19.21 -2.23
N GLY A 118 17.06 -18.06 -2.73
CA GLY A 118 17.71 -16.77 -2.45
C GLY A 118 17.66 -16.38 -0.98
N LEU A 119 18.51 -15.43 -0.60
CA LEU A 119 18.55 -14.83 0.73
C LEU A 119 17.37 -13.87 0.90
N TYR A 120 16.57 -14.05 1.93
CA TYR A 120 15.45 -13.19 2.28
C TYR A 120 15.71 -12.37 3.55
N PRO A 121 15.05 -11.23 3.73
CA PRO A 121 15.18 -10.42 4.95
C PRO A 121 14.94 -11.19 6.25
N LYS A 122 13.97 -12.12 6.26
CA LYS A 122 13.67 -12.98 7.44
C LYS A 122 14.85 -13.78 7.93
N ASP A 123 15.80 -14.14 7.05
CA ASP A 123 16.97 -14.94 7.41
C ASP A 123 17.97 -14.11 8.24
N ALA A 124 18.07 -12.82 7.97
CA ALA A 124 19.04 -11.91 8.59
C ALA A 124 18.44 -11.01 9.68
N LEU A 125 17.24 -10.45 9.43
CA LEU A 125 16.67 -9.38 10.26
C LEU A 125 15.73 -9.91 11.36
N LYS A 126 14.95 -10.95 11.07
CA LYS A 126 13.98 -11.55 12.00
C LYS A 126 13.12 -10.51 12.73
N PRO A 127 12.34 -9.71 12.02
CA PRO A 127 11.44 -8.76 12.66
C PRO A 127 10.38 -9.52 13.46
N ILE A 128 9.92 -8.94 14.57
CA ILE A 128 8.83 -9.50 15.37
C ILE A 128 7.47 -8.90 14.98
N GLY A 129 7.48 -7.80 14.25
CA GLY A 129 6.27 -7.13 13.78
C GLY A 129 6.59 -6.11 12.71
N ILE A 130 5.61 -5.84 11.88
CA ILE A 130 5.65 -4.89 10.78
C ILE A 130 4.35 -4.10 10.78
N PRO A 131 4.24 -2.99 11.52
CA PRO A 131 3.12 -2.09 11.37
C PRO A 131 3.19 -1.41 10.00
N VAL A 132 2.10 -1.40 9.29
CA VAL A 132 1.94 -0.76 7.98
C VAL A 132 0.74 0.16 7.99
N GLY A 133 0.84 1.29 7.30
CA GLY A 133 -0.28 2.17 6.99
C GLY A 133 -0.53 2.14 5.48
N GLY A 134 -1.79 2.16 5.08
CA GLY A 134 -2.16 2.22 3.67
C GLY A 134 -3.06 1.07 3.21
N GLY A 135 -3.85 1.34 2.17
CA GLY A 135 -4.89 0.43 1.70
C GLY A 135 -4.41 -0.76 0.85
N ASP A 136 -3.14 -0.76 0.44
CA ASP A 136 -2.55 -1.79 -0.41
C ASP A 136 -1.86 -2.93 0.38
N ALA A 137 -1.78 -2.83 1.70
CA ALA A 137 -1.13 -3.82 2.54
C ALA A 137 -1.74 -5.22 2.38
N SER A 138 -3.04 -5.30 2.22
CA SER A 138 -3.75 -6.56 2.00
C SER A 138 -3.36 -7.27 0.70
N LEU A 139 -3.01 -6.52 -0.35
CA LEU A 139 -2.56 -7.05 -1.64
C LEU A 139 -1.17 -7.72 -1.50
N PHE A 140 -0.28 -7.13 -0.71
CA PHE A 140 1.10 -7.61 -0.56
C PHE A 140 1.35 -8.46 0.68
N ARG A 141 0.33 -8.73 1.51
CA ARG A 141 0.50 -9.40 2.81
C ARG A 141 1.21 -10.77 2.73
N GLU A 142 0.87 -11.58 1.73
CA GLU A 142 1.48 -12.91 1.55
C GLU A 142 2.95 -12.78 1.08
N LYS A 143 3.25 -11.86 0.17
CA LYS A 143 4.63 -11.57 -0.24
C LYS A 143 5.46 -11.05 0.95
N ILE A 144 4.90 -10.15 1.74
CA ILE A 144 5.56 -9.63 2.96
C ILE A 144 5.85 -10.79 3.92
N ARG A 145 4.88 -11.65 4.22
CA ARG A 145 5.11 -12.83 5.05
C ARG A 145 6.18 -13.75 4.48
N GLN A 146 6.14 -14.02 3.19
CA GLN A 146 7.11 -14.88 2.51
C GLN A 146 8.54 -14.38 2.70
N TYR A 147 8.78 -13.10 2.49
CA TYR A 147 10.12 -12.53 2.53
C TYR A 147 10.58 -12.09 3.91
N TRP A 148 9.66 -11.56 4.73
CA TRP A 148 9.98 -10.99 6.04
C TRP A 148 9.67 -11.91 7.22
N GLY A 149 8.88 -12.97 7.00
CA GLY A 149 8.60 -14.01 7.99
C GLY A 149 7.43 -13.71 8.94
N VAL A 150 6.84 -12.54 8.85
CA VAL A 150 5.67 -12.13 9.65
C VAL A 150 4.64 -11.43 8.77
N TYR A 151 3.36 -11.56 9.12
CA TYR A 151 2.33 -10.75 8.48
C TYR A 151 2.43 -9.29 8.91
N PRO A 152 2.15 -8.33 8.01
CA PRO A 152 2.01 -6.95 8.41
C PRO A 152 0.83 -6.77 9.36
N LEU A 153 0.94 -5.84 10.29
CA LEU A 153 -0.17 -5.33 11.10
C LEU A 153 -0.67 -4.04 10.45
N GLU A 154 -1.84 -4.12 9.86
CA GLU A 154 -2.42 -3.02 9.10
C GLU A 154 -3.13 -2.03 10.02
N MET A 155 -2.88 -0.75 9.80
CA MET A 155 -3.55 0.35 10.47
C MET A 155 -4.08 1.32 9.41
N PHE A 156 -5.31 1.77 9.58
CA PHE A 156 -5.84 2.85 8.76
C PHE A 156 -5.78 4.16 9.57
N VAL A 157 -4.92 5.05 9.10
CA VAL A 157 -4.66 6.35 9.72
C VAL A 157 -4.84 7.43 8.66
N SER A 158 -5.63 8.44 8.96
CA SER A 158 -5.83 9.61 8.09
C SER A 158 -5.54 10.91 8.84
N SER A 159 -5.31 11.98 8.09
CA SER A 159 -5.12 13.32 8.68
C SER A 159 -6.39 13.80 9.38
N GLU A 160 -7.55 13.41 8.86
CA GLU A 160 -8.88 13.83 9.29
C GLU A 160 -9.34 13.11 10.55
N GLY A 161 -9.05 11.80 10.65
CA GLY A 161 -9.57 10.94 11.71
C GLY A 161 -8.50 10.36 12.63
N LEU A 162 -7.21 10.62 12.39
CA LEU A 162 -6.08 9.96 13.05
C LEU A 162 -6.18 8.44 12.89
N LEU A 163 -6.24 7.68 13.97
CA LEU A 163 -6.46 6.24 13.90
C LEU A 163 -7.95 5.96 13.71
N VAL A 164 -8.31 5.44 12.56
CA VAL A 164 -9.69 5.11 12.18
C VAL A 164 -9.97 3.62 12.34
N GLY A 165 -8.99 2.78 12.02
CA GLY A 165 -9.11 1.34 12.14
C GLY A 165 -7.77 0.64 12.29
N ILE A 166 -7.79 -0.55 12.88
CA ILE A 166 -6.60 -1.38 13.08
C ILE A 166 -6.96 -2.86 13.07
N GLN A 167 -6.06 -3.68 12.58
CA GLN A 167 -6.22 -5.14 12.66
C GLN A 167 -6.03 -5.66 14.08
N GLY A 168 -6.78 -6.71 14.41
CA GLY A 168 -6.52 -7.52 15.58
C GLY A 168 -5.26 -8.38 15.45
N TRP A 169 -4.95 -9.17 16.47
CA TRP A 169 -3.80 -10.08 16.51
C TRP A 169 -3.84 -11.15 15.40
N ASP A 170 -5.01 -11.50 14.91
CA ASP A 170 -5.26 -12.42 13.80
C ASP A 170 -4.89 -11.84 12.43
N LYS A 171 -4.78 -10.51 12.33
CA LYS A 171 -4.36 -9.75 11.13
C LYS A 171 -5.17 -10.09 9.88
N THR A 172 -6.47 -10.34 10.04
CA THR A 172 -7.35 -10.68 8.91
C THR A 172 -8.04 -9.45 8.34
N SER A 173 -8.64 -8.64 9.20
CA SER A 173 -9.43 -7.47 8.82
C SER A 173 -9.22 -6.32 9.80
N LEU A 174 -9.51 -5.11 9.36
CA LEU A 174 -9.52 -3.92 10.20
C LEU A 174 -10.79 -3.91 11.07
N THR A 175 -10.62 -3.56 12.33
CA THR A 175 -11.70 -3.14 13.22
C THR A 175 -11.70 -1.63 13.30
N PHE A 176 -12.83 -0.99 13.06
CA PHE A 176 -12.96 0.45 13.21
C PHE A 176 -12.89 0.88 14.68
N CYS A 177 -12.44 2.11 14.92
CA CYS A 177 -12.30 2.71 16.25
C CYS A 177 -13.41 3.75 16.50
N PRO A 178 -14.67 3.35 16.79
CA PRO A 178 -15.80 4.28 16.90
C PRO A 178 -15.72 5.21 18.11
N THR A 179 -14.85 4.91 19.09
CA THR A 179 -14.60 5.78 20.24
C THR A 179 -13.72 6.98 19.91
N LEU A 180 -13.03 6.97 18.77
CA LEU A 180 -12.16 8.05 18.32
C LEU A 180 -12.84 8.98 17.32
N ASN A 181 -13.73 8.43 16.51
CA ASN A 181 -14.46 9.15 15.46
C ASN A 181 -15.92 8.69 15.45
N PHE A 182 -16.83 9.60 15.16
CA PHE A 182 -18.17 9.21 14.76
C PHE A 182 -18.13 8.85 13.28
N LEU A 183 -18.48 7.60 12.96
CA LEU A 183 -18.35 7.03 11.63
C LEU A 183 -19.74 6.81 11.03
N GLU A 184 -19.92 7.28 9.81
CA GLU A 184 -21.04 6.98 8.94
C GLU A 184 -20.51 6.36 7.65
N PHE A 185 -21.36 5.64 6.95
CA PHE A 185 -20.98 4.88 5.75
C PHE A 185 -22.00 5.13 4.64
N ILE A 186 -21.51 5.55 3.46
CA ILE A 186 -22.35 5.72 2.27
C ILE A 186 -22.30 4.41 1.48
N PRO A 187 -23.45 3.74 1.24
CA PRO A 187 -23.48 2.52 0.42
C PRO A 187 -23.01 2.76 -1.01
N GLU A 188 -22.48 1.72 -1.66
CA GLU A 188 -21.89 1.81 -2.99
C GLU A 188 -22.87 2.32 -4.06
N ASP A 189 -24.12 1.92 -4.01
CA ASP A 189 -25.19 2.38 -4.90
C ASP A 189 -25.43 3.90 -4.80
N GLU A 190 -25.25 4.48 -3.62
CA GLU A 190 -25.39 5.91 -3.38
C GLU A 190 -24.16 6.71 -3.84
N PHE A 191 -22.94 6.32 -3.44
CA PHE A 191 -21.75 7.10 -3.81
C PHE A 191 -21.37 6.97 -5.29
N MET A 192 -21.78 5.90 -5.94
CA MET A 192 -21.50 5.70 -7.36
C MET A 192 -22.44 6.51 -8.27
N THR A 193 -23.59 6.95 -7.78
CA THR A 193 -24.53 7.83 -8.52
C THR A 193 -24.22 9.31 -8.33
N ASP A 194 -23.54 9.68 -7.24
CA ASP A 194 -23.15 11.06 -6.92
C ASP A 194 -21.77 11.41 -7.47
N ALA A 195 -21.63 11.41 -8.79
CA ALA A 195 -20.34 11.69 -9.46
C ALA A 195 -19.76 13.09 -9.16
N ALA A 196 -20.58 14.02 -8.69
CA ALA A 196 -20.16 15.39 -8.38
C ALA A 196 -20.02 15.69 -6.87
N GLY A 197 -20.40 14.76 -5.99
CA GLY A 197 -20.40 14.96 -4.53
C GLY A 197 -21.36 16.05 -4.06
N ALA A 198 -22.38 16.40 -4.87
CA ALA A 198 -23.25 17.54 -4.65
C ALA A 198 -24.63 17.17 -4.11
N ALA A 199 -25.06 15.92 -4.25
CA ALA A 199 -26.37 15.47 -3.80
C ALA A 199 -26.33 15.00 -2.34
N PRO A 200 -27.41 15.18 -1.55
CA PRO A 200 -27.55 14.53 -0.26
C PRO A 200 -27.58 13.00 -0.46
N VAL A 201 -26.59 12.30 0.06
CA VAL A 201 -26.51 10.83 0.02
C VAL A 201 -26.96 10.25 1.35
N ARG A 202 -27.61 9.09 1.30
CA ARG A 202 -27.99 8.34 2.49
C ARG A 202 -26.72 7.75 3.13
N THR A 203 -26.63 7.85 4.44
CA THR A 203 -25.62 7.14 5.23
C THR A 203 -26.27 6.09 6.12
N VAL A 204 -25.48 5.08 6.46
CA VAL A 204 -25.80 4.10 7.50
C VAL A 204 -24.75 4.16 8.61
N LEU A 205 -25.09 3.70 9.81
CA LEU A 205 -24.18 3.64 10.95
C LEU A 205 -23.36 2.35 10.92
N LEU A 206 -22.36 2.27 11.80
CA LEU A 206 -21.44 1.12 11.85
C LEU A 206 -22.12 -0.22 12.15
N ASP A 207 -23.21 -0.22 12.93
CA ASP A 207 -23.99 -1.42 13.25
C ASP A 207 -24.96 -1.84 12.13
N GLU A 208 -25.20 -0.95 11.16
CA GLU A 208 -26.09 -1.19 10.03
C GLU A 208 -25.35 -1.71 8.77
N VAL A 209 -24.01 -1.64 8.75
CA VAL A 209 -23.23 -2.13 7.59
C VAL A 209 -23.36 -3.64 7.42
N GLU A 210 -23.30 -4.11 6.17
CA GLU A 210 -23.53 -5.52 5.83
C GLU A 210 -22.26 -6.17 5.23
N PRO A 211 -21.93 -7.40 5.64
CA PRO A 211 -20.84 -8.16 5.03
C PRO A 211 -21.01 -8.32 3.51
N GLY A 212 -19.88 -8.25 2.79
CA GLY A 212 -19.83 -8.36 1.32
C GLY A 212 -20.07 -7.06 0.58
N LYS A 213 -20.57 -6.01 1.24
CA LYS A 213 -20.85 -4.70 0.63
C LYS A 213 -19.69 -3.71 0.79
N ASN A 214 -19.62 -2.77 -0.13
CA ASN A 214 -18.67 -1.67 -0.14
C ASN A 214 -19.35 -0.39 0.36
N TYR A 215 -18.58 0.42 1.08
CA TYR A 215 -19.04 1.69 1.65
C TYR A 215 -17.94 2.75 1.58
N GLU A 216 -18.30 3.98 1.20
CA GLU A 216 -17.45 5.15 1.40
C GLU A 216 -17.58 5.62 2.85
N MET A 217 -16.46 5.88 3.49
CA MET A 217 -16.44 6.32 4.88
C MET A 217 -16.64 7.83 5.03
N VAL A 218 -17.47 8.20 5.98
CA VAL A 218 -17.73 9.59 6.40
C VAL A 218 -17.34 9.75 7.87
N ILE A 219 -16.57 10.77 8.18
CA ILE A 219 -16.04 11.02 9.51
C ILE A 219 -16.61 12.31 10.10
N THR A 220 -17.05 12.26 11.35
CA THR A 220 -17.23 13.43 12.20
C THR A 220 -16.22 13.38 13.34
N ASN A 221 -15.36 14.39 13.45
CA ASN A 221 -14.32 14.50 14.44
C ASN A 221 -14.04 15.97 14.80
N PHE A 222 -13.86 16.23 16.09
CA PHE A 222 -13.55 17.57 16.62
C PHE A 222 -12.12 17.64 17.22
N CYS A 223 -11.31 16.60 17.07
CA CYS A 223 -9.94 16.56 17.57
C CYS A 223 -8.97 17.11 16.52
N GLY A 224 -8.63 18.38 16.59
CA GLY A 224 -7.70 19.02 15.65
C GLY A 224 -8.34 19.83 14.53
N GLY A 225 -9.67 19.97 14.53
CA GLY A 225 -10.48 20.72 13.58
C GLY A 225 -11.94 20.32 13.68
N ALA A 226 -12.83 21.05 13.02
CA ALA A 226 -14.24 20.70 12.94
C ALA A 226 -14.51 19.94 11.63
N MET A 227 -14.30 18.64 11.64
CA MET A 227 -14.72 17.75 10.56
C MET A 227 -16.12 17.26 10.86
N VAL A 228 -17.12 17.79 10.16
CA VAL A 228 -18.51 17.40 10.33
C VAL A 228 -19.00 16.73 9.05
N ARG A 229 -19.31 15.44 9.15
CA ARG A 229 -19.76 14.60 8.02
C ARG A 229 -18.83 14.73 6.81
N TYR A 230 -17.52 14.69 7.07
CA TYR A 230 -16.50 14.80 6.03
C TYR A 230 -16.41 13.49 5.27
N ARG A 231 -16.66 13.53 3.97
CA ARG A 231 -16.47 12.38 3.07
C ARG A 231 -15.00 12.21 2.79
N THR A 232 -14.45 11.06 3.20
CA THR A 232 -13.01 10.80 3.05
C THR A 232 -12.64 10.36 1.64
N GLY A 233 -13.60 9.86 0.88
CA GLY A 233 -13.39 9.19 -0.39
C GLY A 233 -12.79 7.79 -0.25
N ASP A 234 -12.46 7.34 0.96
CA ASP A 234 -11.93 5.99 1.19
C ASP A 234 -13.06 4.97 1.24
N ILE A 235 -12.92 3.90 0.47
CA ILE A 235 -13.90 2.83 0.35
C ILE A 235 -13.42 1.61 1.14
N PHE A 236 -14.32 1.07 1.95
CA PHE A 236 -14.10 -0.15 2.71
C PHE A 236 -15.10 -1.23 2.29
N ARG A 237 -14.61 -2.45 2.15
CA ARG A 237 -15.46 -3.64 2.04
C ARG A 237 -15.63 -4.27 3.41
N ILE A 238 -16.87 -4.42 3.84
CA ILE A 238 -17.18 -5.12 5.08
C ILE A 238 -17.00 -6.61 4.83
N THR A 239 -16.20 -7.27 5.68
CA THR A 239 -15.93 -8.71 5.58
C THR A 239 -16.81 -9.53 6.50
N ASP A 240 -17.06 -9.02 7.71
CA ASP A 240 -17.83 -9.70 8.76
C ASP A 240 -18.47 -8.70 9.70
N ARG A 241 -19.51 -9.11 10.43
CA ARG A 241 -20.15 -8.31 11.49
C ARG A 241 -19.34 -8.32 12.79
N THR A 242 -18.54 -9.34 13.00
CA THR A 242 -17.74 -9.53 14.23
C THR A 242 -16.45 -10.27 13.89
N ASN A 243 -15.46 -10.19 14.77
CA ASN A 243 -14.27 -11.04 14.69
C ASN A 243 -14.33 -12.10 15.81
N SER A 244 -14.78 -13.29 15.47
CA SER A 244 -14.95 -14.39 16.44
C SER A 244 -13.61 -14.89 17.01
N LEU A 245 -12.52 -14.82 16.23
CA LEU A 245 -11.20 -15.27 16.68
C LEU A 245 -10.62 -14.36 17.77
N SER A 246 -10.82 -13.06 17.66
CA SER A 246 -10.36 -12.08 18.65
C SER A 246 -11.42 -11.69 19.67
N GLY A 247 -12.66 -12.16 19.51
CA GLY A 247 -13.79 -11.83 20.39
C GLY A 247 -14.31 -10.40 20.22
N ILE A 248 -13.98 -9.73 19.12
CA ILE A 248 -14.41 -8.35 18.84
C ILE A 248 -15.81 -8.34 18.26
N GLN A 249 -16.74 -7.62 18.91
CA GLN A 249 -18.14 -7.49 18.53
C GLN A 249 -18.40 -6.22 17.68
N LEU A 250 -17.51 -5.93 16.72
CA LEU A 250 -17.62 -4.81 15.79
C LEU A 250 -17.43 -5.31 14.37
N PRO A 251 -18.05 -4.64 13.38
CA PRO A 251 -17.84 -4.94 11.97
C PRO A 251 -16.37 -4.90 11.58
N GLN A 252 -16.00 -5.84 10.74
CA GLN A 252 -14.67 -6.03 10.21
C GLN A 252 -14.63 -5.57 8.76
N ALA A 253 -13.54 -4.92 8.36
CA ALA A 253 -13.41 -4.36 7.03
C ALA A 253 -12.01 -4.55 6.45
N VAL A 254 -11.92 -4.46 5.13
CA VAL A 254 -10.65 -4.29 4.42
C VAL A 254 -10.73 -3.01 3.60
N SER A 255 -9.62 -2.30 3.47
CA SER A 255 -9.53 -1.18 2.55
C SER A 255 -9.72 -1.68 1.12
N TYR A 256 -10.63 -1.05 0.38
CA TYR A 256 -10.97 -1.47 -0.98
C TYR A 256 -10.40 -0.51 -2.03
N GLY A 257 -10.27 0.76 -1.72
CA GLY A 257 -9.73 1.80 -2.59
C GLY A 257 -10.23 3.18 -2.23
N ARG A 258 -10.17 4.09 -3.20
CA ARG A 258 -10.72 5.43 -3.09
C ARG A 258 -11.69 5.72 -4.22
N HIS A 259 -12.70 6.53 -3.96
CA HIS A 259 -13.67 6.95 -4.98
C HIS A 259 -12.96 7.66 -6.16
N SER A 260 -12.03 8.58 -5.87
CA SER A 260 -11.22 9.28 -6.89
C SER A 260 -10.36 8.36 -7.76
N ASP A 261 -10.04 7.18 -7.25
CA ASP A 261 -9.13 6.23 -7.86
C ASP A 261 -9.87 5.07 -8.55
N THR A 262 -11.13 5.31 -8.92
CA THR A 262 -11.94 4.39 -9.70
C THR A 262 -12.02 4.84 -11.15
N ILE A 263 -11.83 3.91 -12.08
CA ILE A 263 -12.02 4.12 -13.52
C ILE A 263 -13.31 3.43 -13.95
N ASP A 264 -14.26 4.22 -14.42
CA ASP A 264 -15.51 3.72 -14.99
C ASP A 264 -15.36 3.60 -16.52
N LEU A 265 -15.46 2.37 -17.03
CA LEU A 265 -15.44 2.08 -18.46
C LEU A 265 -16.88 1.83 -18.96
N ALA A 266 -17.41 2.83 -19.65
CA ALA A 266 -18.71 2.78 -20.33
C ALA A 266 -19.92 2.53 -19.39
N GLY A 267 -19.82 2.79 -18.09
CA GLY A 267 -20.89 2.52 -17.13
C GLY A 267 -21.09 1.05 -16.76
N PHE A 268 -20.30 0.14 -17.34
CA PHE A 268 -20.42 -1.30 -17.10
C PHE A 268 -19.34 -1.85 -16.18
N VAL A 269 -18.11 -1.38 -16.32
CA VAL A 269 -16.97 -1.86 -15.53
C VAL A 269 -16.36 -0.72 -14.73
N LYS A 270 -16.24 -0.93 -13.43
CA LYS A 270 -15.63 0.02 -12.49
C LYS A 270 -14.40 -0.62 -11.88
N LEU A 271 -13.24 -0.15 -12.31
CA LEU A 271 -11.94 -0.65 -11.86
C LEU A 271 -11.37 0.26 -10.76
N THR A 272 -11.11 -0.32 -9.61
CA THR A 272 -10.35 0.32 -8.54
C THR A 272 -8.85 0.18 -8.78
N GLU A 273 -8.03 1.01 -8.13
CA GLU A 273 -6.58 0.86 -8.12
C GLU A 273 -6.16 -0.57 -7.75
N ARG A 274 -6.82 -1.14 -6.75
CA ARG A 274 -6.58 -2.50 -6.29
C ARG A 274 -6.83 -3.55 -7.38
N ALA A 275 -7.90 -3.41 -8.16
CA ALA A 275 -8.23 -4.34 -9.23
C ALA A 275 -7.17 -4.34 -10.34
N VAL A 276 -6.77 -3.14 -10.78
CA VAL A 276 -5.70 -3.00 -11.79
C VAL A 276 -4.37 -3.52 -11.26
N TRP A 277 -4.03 -3.20 -10.02
CA TRP A 277 -2.79 -3.67 -9.40
C TRP A 277 -2.76 -5.20 -9.25
N ALA A 278 -3.86 -5.78 -8.76
CA ALA A 278 -3.98 -7.24 -8.65
C ALA A 278 -3.79 -7.94 -10.01
N ALA A 279 -4.35 -7.36 -11.08
CA ALA A 279 -4.17 -7.91 -12.43
C ALA A 279 -2.72 -7.83 -12.92
N ILE A 280 -2.00 -6.74 -12.66
CA ILE A 280 -0.58 -6.59 -12.99
C ILE A 280 0.27 -7.61 -12.22
N GLU A 281 -0.02 -7.81 -10.92
CA GLU A 281 0.67 -8.77 -10.06
C GLU A 281 0.41 -10.22 -10.49
N GLU A 282 -0.86 -10.57 -10.78
CA GLU A 282 -1.21 -11.92 -11.24
C GLU A 282 -0.64 -12.23 -12.62
N ALA A 283 -0.58 -11.22 -13.50
CA ALA A 283 0.05 -11.33 -14.82
C ALA A 283 1.56 -11.59 -14.75
N GLY A 284 2.18 -11.39 -13.58
CA GLY A 284 3.62 -11.58 -13.38
C GLY A 284 4.48 -10.60 -14.19
N VAL A 285 3.97 -9.40 -14.46
CA VAL A 285 4.71 -8.35 -15.18
C VAL A 285 5.78 -7.75 -14.26
N PRO A 286 7.07 -7.78 -14.61
CA PRO A 286 8.11 -7.14 -13.81
C PRO A 286 8.07 -5.62 -14.00
N TYR A 287 7.65 -4.89 -12.99
CA TYR A 287 7.52 -3.43 -13.04
C TYR A 287 8.28 -2.74 -11.89
N VAL A 288 8.58 -1.47 -12.08
CA VAL A 288 9.02 -0.55 -11.03
C VAL A 288 7.79 0.12 -10.43
N ASP A 289 6.96 0.72 -11.29
CA ASP A 289 5.70 1.35 -10.95
C ASP A 289 4.79 1.46 -12.18
N TRP A 290 3.54 1.91 -12.00
CA TRP A 290 2.56 1.99 -13.08
C TRP A 290 1.57 3.14 -12.86
N VAL A 291 0.89 3.52 -13.95
CA VAL A 291 -0.19 4.49 -13.93
C VAL A 291 -1.26 4.10 -14.93
N ALA A 292 -2.52 4.24 -14.56
CA ALA A 292 -3.67 3.95 -15.41
C ALA A 292 -4.64 5.12 -15.48
N ARG A 293 -5.27 5.28 -16.63
CA ARG A 293 -6.42 6.16 -16.79
C ARG A 293 -7.34 5.69 -17.90
N LYS A 294 -8.57 6.21 -17.87
CA LYS A 294 -9.50 6.08 -18.99
C LYS A 294 -9.10 7.04 -20.11
N GLU A 295 -9.04 6.51 -21.31
CA GLU A 295 -8.87 7.28 -22.55
C GLU A 295 -9.97 6.92 -23.51
N ILE A 296 -10.22 7.78 -24.50
CA ILE A 296 -11.16 7.50 -25.57
C ILE A 296 -10.37 7.24 -26.84
N GLU A 297 -10.38 6.01 -27.30
CA GLU A 297 -9.74 5.58 -28.53
C GLU A 297 -10.82 5.08 -29.53
N ASN A 298 -10.82 5.62 -30.74
CA ASN A 298 -11.81 5.26 -31.77
C ASN A 298 -13.26 5.33 -31.25
N SER A 299 -13.56 6.37 -30.46
CA SER A 299 -14.87 6.59 -29.80
C SER A 299 -15.26 5.52 -28.78
N GLN A 300 -14.30 4.71 -28.30
CA GLN A 300 -14.50 3.70 -27.26
C GLN A 300 -13.67 4.02 -26.02
N PRO A 301 -14.23 3.80 -24.81
CA PRO A 301 -13.49 3.94 -23.59
C PRO A 301 -12.45 2.82 -23.46
N THR A 302 -11.21 3.19 -23.20
CA THR A 302 -10.06 2.28 -23.07
C THR A 302 -9.35 2.52 -21.76
N LEU A 303 -9.07 1.47 -21.01
CA LEU A 303 -8.13 1.50 -19.89
C LEU A 303 -6.71 1.53 -20.45
N HIS A 304 -6.04 2.64 -20.32
CA HIS A 304 -4.64 2.73 -20.70
C HIS A 304 -3.74 2.59 -19.48
N VAL A 305 -3.05 1.47 -19.38
CA VAL A 305 -2.06 1.17 -18.33
C VAL A 305 -0.67 1.44 -18.88
N ARG A 306 0.05 2.34 -18.22
CA ARG A 306 1.45 2.67 -18.53
C ARG A 306 2.33 2.13 -17.41
N ILE A 307 3.31 1.32 -17.77
CA ILE A 307 4.14 0.57 -16.82
C ILE A 307 5.60 0.97 -17.02
N GLU A 308 6.29 1.35 -15.97
CA GLU A 308 7.74 1.40 -15.98
C GLU A 308 8.28 -0.01 -15.75
N PRO A 309 8.89 -0.67 -16.77
CA PRO A 309 9.39 -2.02 -16.60
C PRO A 309 10.64 -2.04 -15.72
N ARG A 310 10.89 -3.13 -15.01
CA ARG A 310 12.18 -3.33 -14.32
C ARG A 310 13.32 -3.38 -15.34
N PRO A 311 14.47 -2.75 -15.06
CA PRO A 311 15.65 -2.84 -15.93
C PRO A 311 16.01 -4.30 -16.22
N GLY A 312 16.21 -4.61 -17.51
CA GLY A 312 16.54 -5.97 -17.96
C GLY A 312 15.36 -6.93 -18.05
N SER A 313 14.12 -6.46 -17.89
CA SER A 313 12.93 -7.28 -18.13
C SER A 313 12.87 -7.69 -19.61
N PRO A 314 12.75 -9.00 -19.93
CA PRO A 314 12.61 -9.47 -21.29
C PRO A 314 11.17 -9.33 -21.83
N LEU A 315 10.22 -9.03 -20.97
CA LEU A 315 8.80 -9.01 -21.33
C LEU A 315 8.47 -7.78 -22.18
N ARG A 316 7.85 -7.99 -23.31
CA ARG A 316 7.41 -6.93 -24.24
C ARG A 316 6.05 -6.37 -23.80
N SER A 317 5.71 -5.16 -24.23
CA SER A 317 4.45 -4.51 -23.86
C SER A 317 3.21 -5.21 -24.42
N ASP A 318 3.31 -5.84 -25.61
CA ASP A 318 2.25 -6.65 -26.20
C ASP A 318 1.98 -7.92 -25.38
N GLU A 319 3.03 -8.59 -24.94
CA GLU A 319 2.91 -9.77 -24.06
C GLU A 319 2.37 -9.39 -22.66
N ALA A 320 2.80 -8.24 -22.12
CA ALA A 320 2.24 -7.71 -20.88
C ALA A 320 0.75 -7.39 -21.03
N HIS A 321 0.34 -6.84 -22.18
CA HIS A 321 -1.07 -6.58 -22.50
C HIS A 321 -1.91 -7.86 -22.43
N GLU A 322 -1.48 -8.93 -23.11
CA GLU A 322 -2.22 -10.20 -23.13
C GLU A 322 -2.36 -10.78 -21.73
N ARG A 323 -1.28 -10.82 -20.97
CA ARG A 323 -1.26 -11.37 -19.60
C ARG A 323 -2.15 -10.57 -18.64
N ILE A 324 -2.10 -9.23 -18.71
CA ILE A 324 -2.94 -8.35 -17.85
C ILE A 324 -4.41 -8.50 -18.25
N ASN A 325 -4.72 -8.57 -19.55
CA ASN A 325 -6.09 -8.76 -20.00
C ASN A 325 -6.68 -10.07 -19.49
N GLU A 326 -5.93 -11.17 -19.58
CA GLU A 326 -6.37 -12.45 -19.05
C GLU A 326 -6.50 -12.46 -17.52
N ALA A 327 -5.65 -11.74 -16.81
CA ALA A 327 -5.78 -11.56 -15.36
C ALA A 327 -7.04 -10.75 -15.01
N LEU A 328 -7.30 -9.63 -15.72
CA LEU A 328 -8.53 -8.85 -15.53
C LEU A 328 -9.79 -9.67 -15.77
N LYS A 329 -9.84 -10.50 -16.81
CA LYS A 329 -10.98 -11.40 -17.08
C LYS A 329 -11.25 -12.38 -15.92
N ARG A 330 -10.21 -12.85 -15.24
CA ARG A 330 -10.35 -13.75 -14.09
C ARG A 330 -10.76 -13.05 -12.81
N LEU A 331 -10.24 -11.85 -12.59
CA LEU A 331 -10.42 -11.11 -11.33
C LEU A 331 -11.70 -10.27 -11.33
N GLU A 332 -12.11 -9.78 -12.51
CA GLU A 332 -13.22 -8.86 -12.69
C GLU A 332 -14.22 -9.45 -13.70
N PRO A 333 -15.29 -10.10 -13.22
CA PRO A 333 -16.27 -10.75 -14.13
C PRO A 333 -16.85 -9.81 -15.17
N ASP A 334 -17.16 -8.56 -14.78
CA ASP A 334 -17.72 -7.55 -15.69
C ASP A 334 -16.74 -7.16 -16.82
N TRP A 335 -15.43 -7.35 -16.60
CA TRP A 335 -14.41 -7.13 -17.64
C TRP A 335 -14.51 -8.16 -18.76
N ALA A 336 -14.74 -9.44 -18.41
CA ALA A 336 -14.93 -10.49 -19.40
C ALA A 336 -16.18 -10.25 -20.25
N ASP A 337 -17.23 -9.68 -19.66
CA ASP A 337 -18.48 -9.36 -20.34
C ASP A 337 -18.34 -8.23 -21.36
N LEU A 338 -17.44 -7.27 -21.15
CA LEU A 338 -17.17 -6.22 -22.15
C LEU A 338 -16.71 -6.78 -23.49
N GLU A 339 -15.86 -7.80 -23.49
CA GLU A 339 -15.40 -8.45 -24.71
C GLU A 339 -16.49 -9.32 -25.33
N THR A 340 -17.18 -10.14 -24.50
CA THR A 340 -18.16 -11.12 -24.97
C THR A 340 -19.48 -10.51 -25.41
N MET A 341 -19.99 -9.50 -24.69
CA MET A 341 -21.28 -8.89 -24.94
C MET A 341 -21.20 -7.63 -25.82
N ALA A 342 -20.14 -6.83 -25.66
CA ALA A 342 -19.99 -5.56 -26.36
C ALA A 342 -18.93 -5.59 -27.49
N GLY A 343 -18.17 -6.67 -27.63
CA GLY A 343 -17.08 -6.78 -28.61
C GLY A 343 -15.95 -5.79 -28.40
N LEU A 344 -15.84 -5.22 -27.19
CA LEU A 344 -14.86 -4.20 -26.86
C LEU A 344 -13.55 -4.84 -26.41
N LYS A 345 -12.43 -4.26 -26.83
CA LYS A 345 -11.08 -4.58 -26.30
C LYS A 345 -10.54 -3.37 -25.56
N PRO A 346 -11.03 -3.12 -24.35
CA PRO A 346 -10.87 -1.84 -23.69
C PRO A 346 -9.52 -1.71 -22.94
N LEU A 347 -8.52 -2.51 -23.25
CA LEU A 347 -7.18 -2.43 -22.64
C LEU A 347 -6.14 -1.92 -23.64
N ARG A 348 -5.28 -1.05 -23.17
CA ARG A 348 -4.02 -0.69 -23.80
C ARG A 348 -2.92 -0.74 -22.77
N VAL A 349 -1.78 -1.37 -23.08
CA VAL A 349 -0.60 -1.38 -22.21
C VAL A 349 0.57 -0.80 -22.98
N THR A 350 1.27 0.17 -22.37
CA THR A 350 2.49 0.74 -22.93
C THR A 350 3.58 0.83 -21.85
N TYR A 351 4.84 0.75 -22.27
CA TYR A 351 5.94 0.92 -21.35
C TYR A 351 6.40 2.38 -21.30
N LEU A 352 6.67 2.81 -20.08
CA LEU A 352 7.33 4.08 -19.79
C LEU A 352 8.86 3.92 -19.87
N PRO A 353 9.58 5.01 -20.12
CA PRO A 353 11.05 4.99 -20.04
C PRO A 353 11.53 4.60 -18.64
N ILE A 354 12.63 3.85 -18.57
CA ILE A 354 13.25 3.48 -17.29
C ILE A 354 13.63 4.75 -16.50
N GLY A 355 13.32 4.79 -15.21
CA GLY A 355 13.51 5.93 -14.32
C GLY A 355 12.44 7.02 -14.46
N ALA A 356 11.30 6.73 -15.12
CA ALA A 356 10.20 7.68 -15.29
C ALA A 356 9.62 8.16 -13.96
N PHE A 357 9.31 7.24 -13.06
CA PHE A 357 8.76 7.59 -11.75
C PHE A 357 9.77 8.26 -10.83
N ASP A 358 11.05 7.87 -10.87
CA ASP A 358 12.09 8.56 -10.11
C ASP A 358 12.25 10.02 -10.56
N ARG A 359 12.21 10.28 -11.86
CA ARG A 359 12.25 11.65 -12.41
C ARG A 359 11.01 12.45 -12.02
N TYR A 360 9.84 11.84 -12.08
CA TYR A 360 8.59 12.46 -11.66
C TYR A 360 8.64 12.89 -10.20
N VAL A 361 9.05 12.00 -9.30
CA VAL A 361 9.21 12.28 -7.87
C VAL A 361 10.21 13.42 -7.64
N GLU A 362 11.36 13.39 -8.32
CA GLU A 362 12.38 14.45 -8.19
C GLU A 362 11.88 15.81 -8.69
N SER A 363 11.13 15.82 -9.80
CA SER A 363 10.49 17.03 -10.32
C SER A 363 9.48 17.61 -9.34
N ARG A 364 8.60 16.78 -8.81
CA ARG A 364 7.61 17.20 -7.78
C ARG A 364 8.28 17.75 -6.53
N ARG A 365 9.37 17.11 -6.11
CA ARG A 365 10.16 17.58 -4.97
C ARG A 365 10.79 18.95 -5.22
N LYS A 366 11.35 19.21 -6.42
CA LYS A 366 11.86 20.53 -6.80
C LYS A 366 10.78 21.61 -6.82
N GLN A 367 9.54 21.23 -7.08
CA GLN A 367 8.38 22.12 -7.03
C GLN A 367 7.84 22.34 -5.59
N GLY A 368 8.49 21.76 -4.57
CA GLY A 368 8.11 21.93 -3.16
C GLY A 368 7.02 20.99 -2.69
N ALA A 369 6.78 19.87 -3.38
CA ALA A 369 5.82 18.89 -2.90
C ALA A 369 6.28 18.25 -1.59
N ASP A 370 5.34 18.10 -0.65
CA ASP A 370 5.58 17.37 0.61
C ASP A 370 5.88 15.90 0.35
N LEU A 371 6.86 15.33 1.06
CA LEU A 371 7.23 13.91 0.96
C LEU A 371 6.04 12.96 1.19
N GLY A 372 5.09 13.32 2.06
CA GLY A 372 3.88 12.55 2.30
C GLY A 372 2.87 12.59 1.16
N GLN A 373 3.00 13.56 0.23
CA GLN A 373 2.15 13.70 -0.95
C GLN A 373 2.79 13.13 -2.23
N LEU A 374 4.01 12.62 -2.14
CA LEU A 374 4.72 11.99 -3.26
C LEU A 374 4.25 10.56 -3.55
N LYS A 375 3.00 10.23 -3.23
CA LYS A 375 2.41 8.94 -3.63
C LYS A 375 2.32 8.89 -5.16
N PRO A 376 2.65 7.75 -5.78
CA PRO A 376 2.39 7.54 -7.20
C PRO A 376 0.91 7.76 -7.49
N LEU A 377 0.60 8.50 -8.54
CA LEU A 377 -0.76 8.63 -9.04
C LEU A 377 -1.06 7.42 -9.92
N HIS A 378 -1.44 6.30 -9.29
CA HIS A 378 -1.74 5.08 -10.05
C HIS A 378 -2.99 5.24 -10.93
N MET A 379 -3.99 5.99 -10.47
CA MET A 379 -5.26 6.11 -11.16
C MET A 379 -5.55 7.54 -11.58
N ASN A 380 -6.15 7.70 -12.76
CA ASN A 380 -6.65 8.97 -13.26
C ASN A 380 -5.61 10.12 -13.29
N ALA A 381 -4.35 9.78 -13.59
CA ALA A 381 -3.28 10.77 -13.66
C ALA A 381 -3.61 11.90 -14.66
N THR A 382 -3.28 13.14 -14.27
CA THR A 382 -3.49 14.32 -15.10
C THR A 382 -2.61 14.33 -16.35
N ASP A 383 -3.02 15.07 -17.38
CA ASP A 383 -2.20 15.21 -18.61
C ASP A 383 -0.80 15.74 -18.31
N ALA A 384 -0.67 16.66 -17.36
CA ALA A 384 0.62 17.19 -16.94
C ALA A 384 1.53 16.11 -16.31
N ALA A 385 0.97 15.26 -15.44
CA ALA A 385 1.72 14.17 -14.84
C ALA A 385 2.13 13.12 -15.88
N LEU A 386 1.22 12.74 -16.78
CA LEU A 386 1.56 11.81 -17.86
C LEU A 386 2.58 12.34 -18.84
N ALA A 387 2.48 13.63 -19.23
CA ALA A 387 3.46 14.27 -20.08
C ALA A 387 4.87 14.25 -19.45
N GLU A 388 4.95 14.32 -18.13
CA GLU A 388 6.21 14.25 -17.40
C GLU A 388 6.75 12.82 -17.35
N LEU A 389 5.90 11.83 -17.11
CA LEU A 389 6.29 10.41 -17.07
C LEU A 389 6.77 9.87 -18.44
N VAL A 390 6.19 10.36 -19.53
CA VAL A 390 6.49 9.88 -20.90
C VAL A 390 7.78 10.54 -21.47
N LYS A 391 8.27 11.62 -20.89
CA LYS A 391 9.49 12.28 -21.37
C LYS A 391 10.67 11.33 -21.43
N GLU A 392 11.21 11.13 -22.63
CA GLU A 392 12.49 10.43 -22.81
C GLU A 392 13.65 11.25 -22.25
N HIS A 393 14.69 10.55 -21.82
CA HIS A 393 15.93 11.19 -21.38
C HIS A 393 16.57 11.93 -22.57
N GLU A 394 16.65 13.25 -22.55
CA GLU A 394 17.72 13.91 -23.29
C GLU A 394 19.03 13.42 -22.69
N ASN A 395 19.80 12.65 -23.47
CA ASN A 395 21.11 12.13 -23.08
C ASN A 395 22.01 13.28 -22.60
N VAL A 396 22.08 13.47 -21.29
CA VAL A 396 23.21 14.18 -20.70
C VAL A 396 24.38 13.19 -20.74
N PRO A 397 25.46 13.46 -21.48
CA PRO A 397 26.62 12.58 -21.49
C PRO A 397 27.13 12.45 -20.06
N MET A 398 27.29 11.20 -19.59
CA MET A 398 27.92 10.92 -18.31
C MET A 398 29.30 11.55 -18.30
N GLY A 399 29.40 12.71 -17.64
CA GLY A 399 30.67 13.31 -17.30
C GLY A 399 31.41 12.36 -16.37
N THR A 400 32.51 11.84 -16.85
CA THR A 400 33.55 11.17 -16.10
C THR A 400 33.83 11.92 -14.79
N ARG A 401 33.48 11.34 -13.67
CA ARG A 401 34.17 11.54 -12.38
C ARG A 401 34.20 10.27 -11.55
#